data_ab6b1ea25bb23ab0f6b60343bc239048
#
_entry.id   ab6b1ea25bb23ab0f6b60343bc239048
#
_cell.length_a   1.000
_cell.length_b   1.000
_cell.length_c   1.000
_cell.angle_alpha   90.00
_cell.angle_beta   90.00
_cell.angle_gamma   90.00
#
_symmetry.space_group_name_H-M   'P 1'
#
loop_
_entity.id
_entity.type
_entity.pdbx_description
1 polymer ?
#
loop_
_entity_poly.entity_id
_entity_poly.type
_entity_poly.pdbx_seq_one_letter_code
_entity_poly.pdbx_strand_id
1 'polypeptide(L)'
;MTTPSPRIRRRALLTGLALAAPLAWARPVLAAPWHSIDIAGEVPALAFDMTDASTGKPVTAADFRGKLVLLYLGYTQCPDVCPLTLQNVAETLQRLGKDAGDVRLLFVTVDPERDTLAVLKQYATAFSPDFVGLRGDENQIAQVARRYRLAYSVTPATKTQPYEVTHSSAVYVFGRDGNAKLLIASLSTTNPDITGTADDLRRLLHEAKPGWIARLGAIL
;
A
#
# COMPACT_ATOMS: atom_id res chain seq x y z
N MET A 1 -70.07 23.42 71.82
CA MET A 1 -69.44 24.35 70.83
C MET A 1 -68.02 23.88 70.62
N THR A 2 -67.83 23.07 69.60
CA THR A 2 -66.55 22.44 69.29
C THR A 2 -66.05 22.98 67.94
N THR A 3 -64.93 23.67 67.93
CA THR A 3 -64.30 24.22 66.78
C THR A 3 -63.44 23.14 66.09
N PRO A 4 -63.49 22.99 64.78
CA PRO A 4 -62.64 22.02 64.09
C PRO A 4 -61.29 22.64 63.74
N SER A 5 -60.22 21.83 63.90
CA SER A 5 -58.81 22.10 63.60
C SER A 5 -58.53 21.95 62.08
N PRO A 6 -57.70 22.85 61.51
CA PRO A 6 -57.36 22.75 60.10
C PRO A 6 -56.27 21.68 59.82
N ARG A 7 -56.54 20.77 58.87
CA ARG A 7 -55.61 19.77 58.38
C ARG A 7 -54.58 20.43 57.40
N ILE A 8 -53.34 20.47 57.77
CA ILE A 8 -52.23 20.91 56.95
C ILE A 8 -51.91 19.74 55.96
N ARG A 9 -52.15 19.96 54.66
CA ARG A 9 -51.72 19.08 53.61
C ARG A 9 -50.23 19.29 53.35
N ARG A 10 -49.40 18.33 53.73
CA ARG A 10 -47.97 18.29 53.33
C ARG A 10 -47.87 17.95 51.81
N ARG A 11 -47.52 18.96 51.01
CA ARG A 11 -47.13 18.78 49.63
C ARG A 11 -45.71 18.25 49.65
N ALA A 12 -45.52 16.99 49.22
CA ALA A 12 -44.20 16.40 48.96
C ALA A 12 -43.63 17.04 47.69
N LEU A 13 -42.58 17.82 47.83
CA LEU A 13 -41.76 18.31 46.73
C LEU A 13 -40.83 17.17 46.30
N LEU A 14 -41.15 16.53 45.18
CA LEU A 14 -40.25 15.60 44.50
C LEU A 14 -39.21 16.45 43.76
N THR A 15 -38.04 16.64 44.34
CA THR A 15 -36.84 17.17 43.67
C THR A 15 -36.29 16.12 42.74
N GLY A 16 -36.58 16.22 41.44
CA GLY A 16 -35.97 15.40 40.40
C GLY A 16 -34.50 15.76 40.23
N LEU A 17 -33.64 14.86 40.64
CA LEU A 17 -32.20 14.93 40.39
C LEU A 17 -31.95 14.57 38.92
N ALA A 18 -31.81 15.58 38.06
CA ALA A 18 -31.41 15.39 36.66
C ALA A 18 -29.93 14.95 36.62
N LEU A 19 -29.66 13.67 36.39
CA LEU A 19 -28.33 13.17 36.06
C LEU A 19 -27.91 13.72 34.68
N ALA A 20 -27.15 14.81 34.69
CA ALA A 20 -26.45 15.30 33.52
C ALA A 20 -25.30 14.33 33.20
N ALA A 21 -25.51 13.40 32.29
CA ALA A 21 -24.45 12.58 31.75
C ALA A 21 -23.45 13.50 31.00
N PRO A 22 -22.14 13.42 31.29
CA PRO A 22 -21.17 14.19 30.51
C PRO A 22 -21.17 13.66 29.08
N LEU A 23 -21.58 14.50 28.12
CA LEU A 23 -21.32 14.27 26.71
C LEU A 23 -19.80 14.27 26.54
N ALA A 24 -19.18 13.08 26.55
CA ALA A 24 -17.79 12.91 26.18
C ALA A 24 -17.69 13.31 24.69
N TRP A 25 -17.21 14.50 24.44
CA TRP A 25 -16.87 14.95 23.09
C TRP A 25 -15.73 14.07 22.61
N ALA A 26 -16.06 13.04 21.82
CA ALA A 26 -15.08 12.27 21.10
C ALA A 26 -14.30 13.24 20.20
N ARG A 27 -13.11 13.62 20.63
CA ARG A 27 -12.19 14.39 19.77
C ARG A 27 -11.90 13.54 18.56
N PRO A 28 -12.07 14.05 17.32
CA PRO A 28 -11.61 13.32 16.14
C PRO A 28 -10.11 13.06 16.32
N VAL A 29 -9.73 11.80 16.42
CA VAL A 29 -8.33 11.41 16.38
C VAL A 29 -7.90 11.67 14.94
N LEU A 30 -7.23 12.80 14.71
CA LEU A 30 -6.59 13.05 13.42
C LEU A 30 -5.59 11.91 13.19
N ALA A 31 -5.79 11.18 12.11
CA ALA A 31 -4.84 10.15 11.73
C ALA A 31 -3.47 10.80 11.55
N ALA A 32 -2.42 10.15 12.07
CA ALA A 32 -1.06 10.62 11.89
C ALA A 32 -0.76 10.78 10.37
N PRO A 33 0.01 11.79 9.97
CA PRO A 33 0.40 11.93 8.57
C PRO A 33 1.17 10.67 8.10
N TRP A 34 1.15 10.42 6.80
CA TRP A 34 1.97 9.37 6.20
C TRP A 34 3.43 9.82 6.14
N HIS A 35 4.37 8.90 6.27
CA HIS A 35 5.79 9.10 5.96
C HIS A 35 6.03 9.13 4.45
N SER A 36 5.21 8.42 3.72
CA SER A 36 5.19 8.37 2.25
C SER A 36 4.19 9.36 1.68
N ILE A 37 4.20 9.53 0.36
CA ILE A 37 3.28 10.44 -0.34
C ILE A 37 1.93 9.75 -0.52
N ASP A 38 0.84 10.34 -0.02
CA ASP A 38 -0.52 9.86 -0.27
C ASP A 38 -0.90 10.12 -1.74
N ILE A 39 -1.29 9.05 -2.44
CA ILE A 39 -1.75 9.09 -3.83
C ILE A 39 -3.14 8.46 -4.00
N ALA A 40 -3.87 8.30 -2.90
CA ALA A 40 -5.20 7.72 -2.93
C ALA A 40 -6.15 8.59 -3.76
N GLY A 41 -6.77 7.99 -4.78
CA GLY A 41 -7.66 8.70 -5.71
C GLY A 41 -6.96 9.42 -6.87
N GLU A 42 -5.65 9.65 -6.81
CA GLU A 42 -4.87 10.33 -7.85
C GLU A 42 -4.41 9.38 -8.97
N VAL A 43 -4.31 8.10 -8.66
CA VAL A 43 -3.81 7.06 -9.55
C VAL A 43 -4.84 5.93 -9.64
N PRO A 44 -5.09 5.36 -10.83
CA PRO A 44 -6.06 4.28 -10.99
C PRO A 44 -5.63 3.02 -10.23
N ALA A 45 -6.59 2.15 -9.93
CA ALA A 45 -6.35 0.86 -9.29
C ALA A 45 -5.35 0.00 -10.08
N LEU A 46 -4.68 -0.93 -9.38
CA LEU A 46 -3.70 -1.85 -9.96
C LEU A 46 -4.31 -2.66 -11.10
N ALA A 47 -3.69 -2.59 -12.26
CA ALA A 47 -4.05 -3.36 -13.45
C ALA A 47 -2.82 -3.61 -14.32
N PHE A 48 -2.63 -4.86 -14.68
CA PHE A 48 -1.61 -5.33 -15.64
C PHE A 48 -2.00 -6.74 -16.12
N ASP A 49 -1.37 -7.17 -17.19
CA ASP A 49 -1.38 -8.53 -17.71
C ASP A 49 0.07 -8.86 -18.12
N MET A 50 0.70 -9.76 -17.39
CA MET A 50 2.11 -10.08 -17.53
C MET A 50 2.38 -11.54 -17.20
N THR A 51 3.62 -12.02 -17.39
CA THR A 51 4.07 -13.35 -17.01
C THR A 51 4.84 -13.29 -15.69
N ASP A 52 4.44 -14.09 -14.70
CA ASP A 52 5.20 -14.33 -13.48
C ASP A 52 6.44 -15.17 -13.79
N ALA A 53 7.61 -14.61 -13.50
CA ALA A 53 8.90 -15.25 -13.78
C ALA A 53 9.14 -16.51 -12.93
N SER A 54 8.48 -16.63 -11.77
CA SER A 54 8.64 -17.78 -10.88
C SER A 54 7.89 -19.02 -11.37
N THR A 55 6.73 -18.82 -11.98
CA THR A 55 5.82 -19.88 -12.42
C THR A 55 5.80 -20.06 -13.93
N GLY A 56 6.22 -19.05 -14.70
CA GLY A 56 6.10 -19.00 -16.16
C GLY A 56 4.65 -18.82 -16.64
N LYS A 57 3.71 -18.50 -15.75
CA LYS A 57 2.28 -18.39 -16.07
C LYS A 57 1.84 -16.93 -16.25
N PRO A 58 0.83 -16.67 -17.10
CA PRO A 58 0.17 -15.37 -17.12
C PRO A 58 -0.45 -15.05 -15.78
N VAL A 59 -0.31 -13.80 -15.34
CA VAL A 59 -0.88 -13.24 -14.11
C VAL A 59 -1.38 -11.83 -14.36
N THR A 60 -2.39 -11.47 -13.60
CA THR A 60 -3.04 -10.16 -13.62
C THR A 60 -3.04 -9.54 -12.23
N ALA A 61 -3.45 -8.30 -12.11
CA ALA A 61 -3.63 -7.66 -10.81
C ALA A 61 -4.64 -8.40 -9.90
N ALA A 62 -5.57 -9.17 -10.47
CA ALA A 62 -6.55 -9.93 -9.70
C ALA A 62 -5.92 -11.05 -8.86
N ASP A 63 -4.82 -11.63 -9.33
CA ASP A 63 -4.09 -12.71 -8.65
C ASP A 63 -3.43 -12.24 -7.34
N PHE A 64 -3.27 -10.93 -7.17
CA PHE A 64 -2.66 -10.33 -5.98
C PHE A 64 -3.69 -9.66 -5.04
N ARG A 65 -5.01 -9.82 -5.30
CA ARG A 65 -6.05 -9.31 -4.40
C ARG A 65 -5.92 -9.91 -3.01
N GLY A 66 -6.20 -9.10 -2.01
CA GLY A 66 -6.05 -9.47 -0.60
C GLY A 66 -4.64 -9.28 -0.04
N LYS A 67 -3.65 -9.00 -0.89
CA LYS A 67 -2.30 -8.60 -0.50
C LYS A 67 -2.11 -7.10 -0.63
N LEU A 68 -1.22 -6.53 0.17
CA LEU A 68 -0.64 -5.22 -0.06
C LEU A 68 0.41 -5.36 -1.14
N VAL A 69 0.31 -4.61 -2.22
CA VAL A 69 1.19 -4.75 -3.38
C VAL A 69 2.10 -3.54 -3.49
N LEU A 70 3.40 -3.79 -3.58
CA LEU A 70 4.42 -2.81 -3.95
C LEU A 70 4.78 -3.03 -5.41
N LEU A 71 4.56 -2.02 -6.26
CA LEU A 71 4.91 -2.07 -7.69
C LEU A 71 6.17 -1.25 -7.93
N TYR A 72 7.17 -1.85 -8.54
CA TYR A 72 8.43 -1.21 -8.88
C TYR A 72 8.88 -1.59 -10.29
N LEU A 73 9.24 -0.60 -11.11
CA LEU A 73 9.81 -0.80 -12.44
C LEU A 73 11.32 -0.77 -12.36
N GLY A 74 11.97 -1.68 -13.06
CA GLY A 74 13.42 -1.74 -13.08
C GLY A 74 13.94 -2.75 -14.10
N TYR A 75 15.22 -3.10 -14.02
CA TYR A 75 15.83 -4.14 -14.84
C TYR A 75 16.99 -4.80 -14.08
N THR A 76 17.29 -6.06 -14.42
CA THR A 76 18.23 -6.86 -13.60
C THR A 76 19.68 -6.42 -13.72
N GLN A 77 20.05 -5.72 -14.79
CA GLN A 77 21.42 -5.21 -15.01
C GLN A 77 21.59 -3.75 -14.57
N CYS A 78 20.65 -3.21 -13.81
CA CYS A 78 20.81 -1.89 -13.19
C CYS A 78 21.95 -1.91 -12.19
N PRO A 79 22.96 -1.03 -12.34
CA PRO A 79 24.17 -1.12 -11.53
C PRO A 79 24.01 -0.55 -10.12
N ASP A 80 22.95 0.22 -9.84
CA ASP A 80 22.87 1.03 -8.63
C ASP A 80 21.46 1.05 -8.02
N VAL A 81 20.53 1.81 -8.60
CA VAL A 81 19.25 2.15 -7.94
C VAL A 81 18.32 0.95 -7.73
N CYS A 82 18.29 -0.03 -8.67
CA CYS A 82 17.41 -1.19 -8.51
C CYS A 82 17.82 -2.10 -7.34
N PRO A 83 19.09 -2.56 -7.25
CA PRO A 83 19.49 -3.41 -6.12
C PRO A 83 19.36 -2.65 -4.77
N LEU A 84 19.68 -1.37 -4.73
CA LEU A 84 19.50 -0.54 -3.54
C LEU A 84 18.03 -0.49 -3.11
N THR A 85 17.12 -0.21 -4.03
CA THR A 85 15.68 -0.15 -3.74
C THR A 85 15.15 -1.49 -3.24
N LEU A 86 15.49 -2.60 -3.91
CA LEU A 86 15.04 -3.94 -3.52
C LEU A 86 15.58 -4.36 -2.15
N GLN A 87 16.83 -4.02 -1.85
CA GLN A 87 17.43 -4.24 -0.53
C GLN A 87 16.66 -3.47 0.56
N ASN A 88 16.36 -2.19 0.31
CA ASN A 88 15.63 -1.34 1.26
C ASN A 88 14.18 -1.83 1.44
N VAL A 89 13.53 -2.32 0.39
CA VAL A 89 12.22 -2.98 0.53
C VAL A 89 12.33 -4.25 1.35
N ALA A 90 13.32 -5.10 1.11
CA ALA A 90 13.53 -6.33 1.88
C ALA A 90 13.73 -6.02 3.37
N GLU A 91 14.54 -5.00 3.71
CA GLU A 91 14.70 -4.54 5.10
C GLU A 91 13.38 -4.02 5.70
N THR A 92 12.61 -3.25 4.92
CA THR A 92 11.27 -2.79 5.34
C THR A 92 10.36 -3.98 5.68
N LEU A 93 10.33 -5.04 4.85
CA LEU A 93 9.54 -6.24 5.11
C LEU A 93 10.03 -7.00 6.36
N GLN A 94 11.34 -7.06 6.59
CA GLN A 94 11.88 -7.64 7.84
C GLN A 94 11.34 -6.90 9.08
N ARG A 95 11.21 -5.57 9.04
CA ARG A 95 10.63 -4.79 10.13
C ARG A 95 9.12 -5.00 10.32
N LEU A 96 8.39 -5.41 9.29
CA LEU A 96 6.99 -5.82 9.41
C LEU A 96 6.84 -7.14 10.17
N GLY A 97 7.85 -7.99 10.19
CA GLY A 97 7.83 -9.30 10.88
C GLY A 97 6.75 -10.22 10.29
N LYS A 98 5.84 -10.70 11.14
CA LYS A 98 4.75 -11.61 10.71
C LYS A 98 3.81 -11.00 9.64
N ASP A 99 3.68 -9.69 9.60
CA ASP A 99 2.79 -9.01 8.67
C ASP A 99 3.38 -8.97 7.23
N ALA A 100 4.69 -9.23 7.07
CA ALA A 100 5.36 -9.28 5.76
C ALA A 100 4.73 -10.30 4.80
N GLY A 101 4.23 -11.43 5.32
CA GLY A 101 3.56 -12.46 4.51
C GLY A 101 2.31 -11.97 3.76
N ASP A 102 1.77 -10.82 4.13
CA ASP A 102 0.63 -10.17 3.46
C ASP A 102 1.04 -9.08 2.46
N VAL A 103 2.34 -8.90 2.24
CA VAL A 103 2.90 -7.96 1.26
C VAL A 103 3.49 -8.73 0.08
N ARG A 104 3.40 -8.18 -1.12
CA ARG A 104 4.10 -8.67 -2.34
C ARG A 104 4.74 -7.50 -3.04
N LEU A 105 6.03 -7.63 -3.37
CA LEU A 105 6.66 -6.72 -4.31
C LEU A 105 6.58 -7.32 -5.71
N LEU A 106 6.07 -6.53 -6.65
CA LEU A 106 6.02 -6.84 -8.07
C LEU A 106 7.12 -6.03 -8.78
N PHE A 107 8.17 -6.72 -9.18
CA PHE A 107 9.27 -6.14 -9.93
C PHE A 107 9.00 -6.32 -11.42
N VAL A 108 8.54 -5.25 -12.07
CA VAL A 108 8.27 -5.24 -13.52
C VAL A 108 9.53 -4.87 -14.28
N THR A 109 10.03 -5.78 -15.10
CA THR A 109 11.17 -5.43 -15.96
C THR A 109 10.76 -4.47 -17.07
N VAL A 110 11.61 -3.46 -17.30
CA VAL A 110 11.52 -2.55 -18.46
C VAL A 110 12.47 -2.95 -19.59
N ASP A 111 13.20 -4.07 -19.42
CA ASP A 111 14.18 -4.60 -20.35
C ASP A 111 13.93 -6.09 -20.67
N PRO A 112 12.78 -6.40 -21.28
CA PRO A 112 12.39 -7.79 -21.50
C PRO A 112 13.29 -8.56 -22.47
N GLU A 113 14.10 -7.87 -23.26
CA GLU A 113 15.04 -8.54 -24.18
C GLU A 113 16.19 -9.23 -23.42
N ARG A 114 16.73 -8.58 -22.37
CA ARG A 114 17.83 -9.12 -21.57
C ARG A 114 17.33 -9.88 -20.33
N ASP A 115 16.21 -9.48 -19.75
CA ASP A 115 15.64 -10.07 -18.56
C ASP A 115 14.72 -11.25 -18.92
N THR A 116 15.34 -12.42 -19.16
CA THR A 116 14.57 -13.67 -19.34
C THR A 116 13.81 -14.03 -18.04
N LEU A 117 12.79 -14.89 -18.13
CA LEU A 117 12.06 -15.34 -16.93
C LEU A 117 13.00 -15.97 -15.88
N ALA A 118 14.00 -16.74 -16.31
CA ALA A 118 14.97 -17.36 -15.39
C ALA A 118 15.83 -16.32 -14.67
N VAL A 119 16.36 -15.33 -15.40
CA VAL A 119 17.17 -14.23 -14.85
C VAL A 119 16.34 -13.39 -13.88
N LEU A 120 15.13 -13.02 -14.29
CA LEU A 120 14.23 -12.18 -13.49
C LEU A 120 13.78 -12.88 -12.20
N LYS A 121 13.47 -14.19 -12.28
CA LYS A 121 13.18 -15.02 -11.10
C LYS A 121 14.35 -15.02 -10.12
N GLN A 122 15.56 -15.35 -10.61
CA GLN A 122 16.76 -15.40 -9.78
C GLN A 122 17.04 -14.05 -9.13
N TYR A 123 16.92 -12.96 -9.89
CA TYR A 123 17.17 -11.62 -9.39
C TYR A 123 16.17 -11.22 -8.30
N ALA A 124 14.88 -11.34 -8.55
CA ALA A 124 13.86 -10.94 -7.58
C ALA A 124 13.95 -11.75 -6.28
N THR A 125 14.08 -13.09 -6.39
CA THR A 125 14.11 -13.96 -5.21
C THR A 125 15.42 -13.87 -4.40
N ALA A 126 16.48 -13.29 -4.96
CA ALA A 126 17.72 -13.03 -4.22
C ALA A 126 17.54 -12.02 -3.07
N PHE A 127 16.55 -11.13 -3.16
CA PHE A 127 16.25 -10.15 -2.11
C PHE A 127 15.22 -10.67 -1.12
N SER A 128 14.18 -11.34 -1.60
CA SER A 128 13.14 -11.93 -0.75
C SER A 128 12.32 -12.97 -1.53
N PRO A 129 11.87 -14.06 -0.90
CA PRO A 129 10.94 -15.01 -1.51
C PRO A 129 9.57 -14.41 -1.82
N ASP A 130 9.22 -13.26 -1.22
CA ASP A 130 7.98 -12.53 -1.44
C ASP A 130 8.05 -11.55 -2.63
N PHE A 131 9.18 -11.49 -3.34
CA PHE A 131 9.35 -10.67 -4.53
C PHE A 131 9.03 -11.49 -5.78
N VAL A 132 8.17 -10.93 -6.63
CA VAL A 132 7.71 -11.54 -7.88
C VAL A 132 8.24 -10.72 -9.04
N GLY A 133 9.08 -11.36 -9.87
CA GLY A 133 9.49 -10.77 -11.14
C GLY A 133 8.38 -10.89 -12.18
N LEU A 134 8.00 -9.79 -12.80
CA LEU A 134 6.98 -9.74 -13.85
C LEU A 134 7.63 -9.35 -15.19
N ARG A 135 7.35 -10.14 -16.22
CA ARG A 135 7.80 -9.90 -17.59
C ARG A 135 6.59 -9.71 -18.51
N GLY A 136 6.58 -8.61 -19.24
CA GLY A 136 5.63 -8.34 -20.32
C GLY A 136 6.35 -8.15 -21.65
N ASP A 137 5.59 -8.02 -22.73
CA ASP A 137 6.08 -7.43 -23.98
C ASP A 137 6.17 -5.91 -23.86
N GLU A 138 6.73 -5.24 -24.86
CA GLU A 138 6.90 -3.78 -24.87
C GLU A 138 5.56 -3.03 -24.69
N ASN A 139 4.48 -3.55 -25.28
CA ASN A 139 3.16 -2.91 -25.19
C ASN A 139 2.58 -3.03 -23.77
N GLN A 140 2.73 -4.21 -23.15
CA GLN A 140 2.28 -4.45 -21.77
C GLN A 140 3.06 -3.58 -20.79
N ILE A 141 4.38 -3.46 -20.95
CA ILE A 141 5.23 -2.58 -20.13
C ILE A 141 4.83 -1.12 -20.33
N ALA A 142 4.67 -0.69 -21.58
CA ALA A 142 4.24 0.69 -21.90
C ALA A 142 2.84 1.02 -21.35
N GLN A 143 1.92 0.05 -21.30
CA GLN A 143 0.60 0.23 -20.69
C GLN A 143 0.71 0.50 -19.18
N VAL A 144 1.51 -0.28 -18.45
CA VAL A 144 1.76 -0.09 -17.02
C VAL A 144 2.44 1.26 -16.78
N ALA A 145 3.46 1.60 -17.54
CA ALA A 145 4.17 2.85 -17.42
C ALA A 145 3.25 4.07 -17.63
N ARG A 146 2.45 4.08 -18.70
CA ARG A 146 1.47 5.15 -18.96
C ARG A 146 0.41 5.24 -17.86
N ARG A 147 -0.11 4.08 -17.42
CA ARG A 147 -1.16 4.00 -16.41
C ARG A 147 -0.75 4.67 -15.10
N TYR A 148 0.50 4.49 -14.69
CA TYR A 148 1.03 5.01 -13.42
C TYR A 148 1.97 6.19 -13.60
N ARG A 149 2.03 6.78 -14.81
CA ARG A 149 2.88 7.95 -15.12
C ARG A 149 4.35 7.69 -14.78
N LEU A 150 4.80 6.44 -15.00
CA LEU A 150 6.18 6.01 -14.81
C LEU A 150 6.97 6.28 -16.10
N ALA A 151 8.11 6.92 -15.98
CA ALA A 151 9.01 7.11 -17.12
C ALA A 151 10.01 5.96 -17.19
N TYR A 152 10.27 5.48 -18.39
CA TYR A 152 11.40 4.62 -18.70
C TYR A 152 11.84 4.84 -20.15
N SER A 153 13.10 4.53 -20.44
CA SER A 153 13.61 4.46 -21.81
C SER A 153 14.64 3.35 -21.93
N VAL A 154 14.67 2.71 -23.11
CA VAL A 154 15.67 1.73 -23.49
C VAL A 154 16.30 2.22 -24.76
N THR A 155 17.61 2.45 -24.72
CA THR A 155 18.42 2.86 -25.87
C THR A 155 19.35 1.71 -26.27
N PRO A 156 19.12 1.02 -27.37
CA PRO A 156 19.98 -0.06 -27.81
C PRO A 156 21.42 0.40 -28.06
N ALA A 157 22.38 -0.49 -27.83
CA ALA A 157 23.78 -0.22 -28.12
C ALA A 157 23.99 0.04 -29.61
N THR A 158 24.90 0.99 -29.91
CA THR A 158 25.41 1.26 -31.25
C THR A 158 26.91 1.12 -31.24
N LYS A 159 27.58 1.38 -32.39
CA LYS A 159 29.06 1.34 -32.45
C LYS A 159 29.70 2.43 -31.54
N THR A 160 28.99 3.49 -31.22
CA THR A 160 29.50 4.66 -30.49
C THR A 160 28.79 4.91 -29.19
N GLN A 161 27.71 4.17 -28.87
CA GLN A 161 26.90 4.37 -27.66
C GLN A 161 26.61 3.03 -27.01
N PRO A 162 26.83 2.91 -25.69
CA PRO A 162 26.48 1.69 -24.95
C PRO A 162 24.97 1.51 -24.84
N TYR A 163 24.55 0.31 -24.49
CA TYR A 163 23.16 0.03 -24.13
C TYR A 163 22.80 0.77 -22.83
N GLU A 164 21.74 1.55 -22.87
CA GLU A 164 21.32 2.37 -21.73
C GLU A 164 19.85 2.13 -21.41
N VAL A 165 19.52 2.02 -20.12
CA VAL A 165 18.16 1.93 -19.61
C VAL A 165 18.00 2.94 -18.50
N THR A 166 16.95 3.75 -18.58
CA THR A 166 16.52 4.65 -17.50
C THR A 166 15.10 4.29 -17.06
N HIS A 167 14.78 4.51 -15.81
CA HIS A 167 13.43 4.27 -15.27
C HIS A 167 13.15 5.09 -14.02
N SER A 168 11.85 5.29 -13.73
CA SER A 168 11.41 5.87 -12.47
C SER A 168 11.73 4.94 -11.31
N SER A 169 12.22 5.48 -10.20
CA SER A 169 12.72 4.72 -9.04
C SER A 169 11.75 4.66 -7.86
N ALA A 170 10.59 5.31 -7.95
CA ALA A 170 9.59 5.29 -6.88
C ALA A 170 8.84 3.95 -6.82
N VAL A 171 8.50 3.52 -5.60
CA VAL A 171 7.70 2.33 -5.34
C VAL A 171 6.25 2.73 -5.08
N TYR A 172 5.33 2.21 -5.88
CA TYR A 172 3.88 2.43 -5.69
C TYR A 172 3.31 1.38 -4.76
N VAL A 173 2.44 1.81 -3.84
CA VAL A 173 1.76 0.92 -2.90
C VAL A 173 0.27 0.86 -3.24
N PHE A 174 -0.23 -0.37 -3.42
CA PHE A 174 -1.65 -0.64 -3.65
C PHE A 174 -2.20 -1.46 -2.48
N GLY A 175 -3.37 -1.04 -2.00
CA GLY A 175 -4.07 -1.72 -0.92
C GLY A 175 -4.56 -3.12 -1.30
N ARG A 176 -5.07 -3.86 -0.33
CA ARG A 176 -5.64 -5.21 -0.52
C ARG A 176 -6.82 -5.24 -1.50
N ASP A 177 -7.50 -4.10 -1.68
CA ASP A 177 -8.55 -3.85 -2.66
C ASP A 177 -8.00 -3.49 -4.06
N GLY A 178 -6.69 -3.39 -4.20
CA GLY A 178 -5.97 -2.98 -5.40
C GLY A 178 -6.02 -1.49 -5.70
N ASN A 179 -6.61 -0.65 -4.85
CA ASN A 179 -6.58 0.79 -5.02
C ASN A 179 -5.21 1.36 -4.64
N ALA A 180 -4.77 2.39 -5.38
CA ALA A 180 -3.53 3.09 -5.03
C ALA A 180 -3.65 3.75 -3.65
N LYS A 181 -2.57 3.72 -2.89
CA LYS A 181 -2.49 4.25 -1.53
C LYS A 181 -1.34 5.23 -1.39
N LEU A 182 -0.12 4.77 -1.56
CA LEU A 182 1.08 5.56 -1.30
C LEU A 182 2.09 5.47 -2.45
N LEU A 183 2.95 6.49 -2.53
CA LEU A 183 4.15 6.52 -3.34
C LEU A 183 5.35 6.68 -2.42
N ILE A 184 6.27 5.73 -2.44
CA ILE A 184 7.48 5.71 -1.62
C ILE A 184 8.67 6.10 -2.50
N ALA A 185 9.24 7.28 -2.27
CA ALA A 185 10.41 7.76 -2.98
C ALA A 185 11.72 7.52 -2.21
N SER A 186 11.66 7.41 -0.88
CA SER A 186 12.84 7.29 -0.02
C SER A 186 13.62 6.00 -0.20
N LEU A 187 12.96 4.89 -0.58
CA LEU A 187 13.58 3.57 -0.70
C LEU A 187 14.61 3.46 -1.84
N SER A 188 14.63 4.40 -2.78
CA SER A 188 15.62 4.47 -3.85
C SER A 188 16.82 5.37 -3.52
N THR A 189 16.99 5.75 -2.25
CA THR A 189 18.07 6.62 -1.78
C THR A 189 19.02 5.90 -0.84
N THR A 190 20.21 6.46 -0.64
CA THR A 190 21.20 5.95 0.32
C THR A 190 20.85 6.23 1.79
N ASN A 191 19.82 7.06 2.04
CA ASN A 191 19.29 7.32 3.38
C ASN A 191 17.78 7.06 3.38
N PRO A 192 17.32 5.80 3.27
CA PRO A 192 15.91 5.46 3.19
C PRO A 192 15.21 5.62 4.54
N ASP A 193 13.94 6.03 4.52
CA ASP A 193 13.09 5.97 5.71
C ASP A 193 12.45 4.58 5.85
N ILE A 194 13.25 3.60 6.24
CA ILE A 194 12.81 2.21 6.43
C ILE A 194 11.76 2.11 7.54
N THR A 195 11.95 2.84 8.64
CA THR A 195 11.06 2.77 9.80
C THR A 195 9.70 3.40 9.49
N GLY A 196 9.67 4.61 8.96
CA GLY A 196 8.43 5.27 8.59
C GLY A 196 7.70 4.53 7.48
N THR A 197 8.43 3.98 6.50
CA THR A 197 7.83 3.13 5.46
C THR A 197 7.19 1.87 6.06
N ALA A 198 7.86 1.18 7.00
CA ALA A 198 7.29 0.02 7.66
C ALA A 198 6.04 0.37 8.49
N ASP A 199 6.01 1.53 9.14
CA ASP A 199 4.86 2.01 9.89
C ASP A 199 3.68 2.33 8.96
N ASP A 200 3.92 2.96 7.82
CA ASP A 200 2.92 3.20 6.78
C ASP A 200 2.32 1.89 6.26
N LEU A 201 3.16 0.92 5.89
CA LEU A 201 2.70 -0.38 5.40
C LEU A 201 1.92 -1.15 6.47
N ARG A 202 2.37 -1.12 7.72
CA ARG A 202 1.66 -1.75 8.85
C ARG A 202 0.28 -1.12 9.05
N ARG A 203 0.19 0.19 8.99
CA ARG A 203 -1.08 0.92 9.07
C ARG A 203 -2.04 0.48 7.96
N LEU A 204 -1.58 0.40 6.70
CA LEU A 204 -2.39 -0.09 5.57
C LEU A 204 -2.83 -1.55 5.73
N LEU A 205 -1.98 -2.41 6.30
CA LEU A 205 -2.30 -3.81 6.57
C LEU A 205 -3.38 -3.97 7.63
N HIS A 206 -3.45 -3.06 8.60
CA HIS A 206 -4.41 -3.07 9.70
C HIS A 206 -5.61 -2.14 9.48
N GLU A 207 -5.66 -1.39 8.37
CA GLU A 207 -6.87 -0.66 7.99
C GLU A 207 -8.05 -1.62 7.88
N ALA A 208 -9.19 -1.25 8.50
CA ALA A 208 -10.41 -2.04 8.46
C ALA A 208 -10.81 -2.30 6.99
N LYS A 209 -11.09 -3.57 6.66
CA LYS A 209 -11.52 -3.92 5.30
C LYS A 209 -12.73 -3.07 4.93
N PRO A 210 -12.72 -2.37 3.77
CA PRO A 210 -13.90 -1.68 3.31
C PRO A 210 -15.08 -2.68 3.22
N GLY A 211 -16.16 -2.43 3.92
CA GLY A 211 -17.36 -3.29 3.85
C GLY A 211 -17.88 -3.86 5.17
N TRP A 212 -17.14 -3.86 6.27
CA TRP A 212 -17.71 -4.30 7.55
C TRP A 212 -18.62 -3.22 8.17
N ILE A 213 -18.31 -1.94 7.98
CA ILE A 213 -19.16 -0.82 8.43
C ILE A 213 -20.48 -0.79 7.64
N ALA A 214 -20.46 -1.08 6.34
CA ALA A 214 -21.67 -1.16 5.52
C ALA A 214 -22.60 -2.31 5.95
N ARG A 215 -22.07 -3.39 6.53
CA ARG A 215 -22.88 -4.51 7.05
C ARG A 215 -23.54 -4.20 8.40
N LEU A 216 -22.99 -3.30 9.20
CA LEU A 216 -23.60 -2.89 10.46
C LEU A 216 -24.77 -1.92 10.25
N GLY A 217 -24.73 -1.07 9.21
CA GLY A 217 -25.83 -0.18 8.84
C GLY A 217 -27.05 -0.85 8.19
N ALA A 218 -26.94 -2.13 7.78
CA ALA A 218 -28.08 -2.88 7.20
C ALA A 218 -28.83 -3.73 8.23
N ILE A 219 -28.45 -3.66 9.52
CA ILE A 219 -29.07 -4.43 10.63
C ILE A 219 -29.84 -3.50 11.59
N LEU A 220 -29.76 -2.18 11.38
CA LEU A 220 -30.54 -1.16 12.09
C LEU A 220 -31.63 -0.57 11.19
#